data_8e16f10b1d59817c87213b7b3220a520
#
_entry.id   8e16f10b1d59817c87213b7b3220a520
#
_cell.length_a   1.000
_cell.length_b   1.000
_cell.length_c   1.000
_cell.angle_alpha   90.00
_cell.angle_beta   90.00
_cell.angle_gamma   90.00
#
_symmetry.space_group_name_H-M   'P 1'
#
loop_
_entity.id
_entity.type
_entity.pdbx_description
1 polymer ?
#
loop_
_entity_poly.entity_id
_entity_poly.type
_entity_poly.pdbx_seq_one_letter_code
_entity_poly.pdbx_strand_id
1 'polypeptide(L)'
;MSVTTDKLVPALAALREPPKLIITDSQVFGYVYEHKPKESMLTAFSVLFAAYKGDLPYYVEGAKMLDSLTNESHVLIAECCSHAPLREDIGRVRIPRMLKKRAGEGLTVDIVSGTDFPEDLSDYDLVIQCGACMFNRKYVLSRIDRAKKQQVPMTNYGVTIAHLTGILDKISM
;
A
#
# COMPACT_ATOMS: atom_id res chain seq x y z
N MET A 1 3.58 -16.83 -16.17
CA MET A 1 3.34 -17.95 -15.23
C MET A 1 2.78 -17.36 -13.94
N SER A 2 1.78 -18.01 -13.33
CA SER A 2 1.23 -17.64 -12.03
C SER A 2 1.40 -18.81 -11.07
N VAL A 3 1.85 -18.52 -9.85
CA VAL A 3 2.11 -19.55 -8.82
C VAL A 3 1.67 -19.05 -7.45
N THR A 4 1.36 -19.96 -6.54
CA THR A 4 1.12 -19.65 -5.13
C THR A 4 2.46 -19.44 -4.41
N THR A 5 2.45 -18.80 -3.25
CA THR A 5 3.67 -18.45 -2.50
C THR A 5 4.51 -19.68 -2.15
N ASP A 6 3.86 -20.78 -1.76
CA ASP A 6 4.52 -22.07 -1.45
C ASP A 6 5.19 -22.73 -2.67
N LYS A 7 4.77 -22.37 -3.86
CA LYS A 7 5.33 -22.89 -5.14
C LYS A 7 6.35 -21.95 -5.76
N LEU A 8 6.64 -20.80 -5.17
CA LEU A 8 7.55 -19.81 -5.76
C LEU A 8 8.94 -20.39 -6.03
N VAL A 9 9.58 -20.97 -5.01
CA VAL A 9 10.96 -21.47 -5.12
C VAL A 9 11.07 -22.59 -6.14
N PRO A 10 10.27 -23.68 -6.09
CA PRO A 10 10.34 -24.72 -7.11
C PRO A 10 9.98 -24.22 -8.51
N ALA A 11 9.07 -23.26 -8.64
CA ALA A 11 8.74 -22.68 -9.94
C ALA A 11 9.89 -21.86 -10.53
N LEU A 12 10.60 -21.06 -9.72
CA LEU A 12 11.79 -20.33 -10.15
C LEU A 12 12.91 -21.28 -10.58
N ALA A 13 13.13 -22.38 -9.83
CA ALA A 13 14.13 -23.39 -10.15
C ALA A 13 13.84 -24.16 -11.44
N ALA A 14 12.58 -24.26 -11.84
CA ALA A 14 12.16 -24.94 -13.08
C ALA A 14 12.31 -24.07 -14.34
N LEU A 15 12.58 -22.76 -14.20
CA LEU A 15 12.77 -21.86 -15.33
C LEU A 15 14.19 -22.04 -15.94
N ARG A 16 14.27 -21.96 -17.26
CA ARG A 16 15.57 -21.98 -17.97
C ARG A 16 16.41 -20.72 -17.73
N GLU A 17 15.72 -19.59 -17.54
CA GLU A 17 16.31 -18.28 -17.30
C GLU A 17 15.53 -17.58 -16.19
N PRO A 18 16.18 -16.72 -15.37
CA PRO A 18 15.51 -15.90 -14.39
C PRO A 18 14.43 -15.00 -15.04
N PRO A 19 13.26 -14.85 -14.44
CA PRO A 19 12.23 -13.96 -14.97
C PRO A 19 12.72 -12.50 -14.87
N LYS A 20 12.46 -11.69 -15.90
CA LYS A 20 12.81 -10.26 -15.87
C LYS A 20 12.08 -9.51 -14.76
N LEU A 21 10.81 -9.84 -14.55
CA LEU A 21 9.95 -9.17 -13.57
C LEU A 21 9.12 -10.21 -12.82
N ILE A 22 9.07 -10.04 -11.51
CA ILE A 22 8.15 -10.76 -10.61
C ILE A 22 7.13 -9.76 -10.07
N ILE A 23 5.85 -10.08 -10.22
CA ILE A 23 4.74 -9.28 -9.68
C ILE A 23 4.11 -10.09 -8.56
N THR A 24 3.98 -9.50 -7.38
CA THR A 24 3.46 -10.19 -6.20
C THR A 24 2.36 -9.41 -5.50
N ASP A 25 1.72 -10.02 -4.52
CA ASP A 25 0.93 -9.31 -3.53
C ASP A 25 1.83 -8.63 -2.51
N SER A 26 1.44 -7.43 -2.06
CA SER A 26 2.22 -6.65 -1.09
C SER A 26 2.42 -7.37 0.26
N GLN A 27 1.54 -8.31 0.61
CA GLN A 27 1.62 -9.04 1.86
C GLN A 27 2.80 -10.02 1.92
N VAL A 28 3.25 -10.52 0.77
CA VAL A 28 4.33 -11.52 0.66
C VAL A 28 5.61 -10.94 0.06
N PHE A 29 5.72 -9.61 -0.01
CA PHE A 29 6.91 -8.93 -0.56
C PHE A 29 8.22 -9.42 0.05
N GLY A 30 8.31 -9.45 1.37
CA GLY A 30 9.54 -9.86 2.06
C GLY A 30 9.98 -11.25 1.64
N TYR A 31 9.06 -12.20 1.67
CA TYR A 31 9.34 -13.57 1.26
C TYR A 31 9.81 -13.66 -0.21
N VAL A 32 9.10 -12.98 -1.12
CA VAL A 32 9.47 -13.00 -2.55
C VAL A 32 10.82 -12.32 -2.78
N TYR A 33 11.09 -11.21 -2.07
CA TYR A 33 12.37 -10.50 -2.15
C TYR A 33 13.55 -11.37 -1.75
N GLU A 34 13.42 -12.15 -0.67
CA GLU A 34 14.46 -13.04 -0.17
C GLU A 34 14.74 -14.22 -1.12
N HIS A 35 13.75 -14.67 -1.87
CA HIS A 35 13.84 -15.88 -2.69
C HIS A 35 13.96 -15.62 -4.20
N LYS A 36 13.79 -14.36 -4.64
CA LYS A 36 13.90 -14.02 -6.05
C LYS A 36 15.35 -14.08 -6.55
N PRO A 37 15.58 -14.38 -7.83
CA PRO A 37 16.89 -14.19 -8.46
C PRO A 37 17.32 -12.71 -8.35
N LYS A 38 18.62 -12.47 -8.17
CA LYS A 38 19.16 -11.10 -8.00
C LYS A 38 18.84 -10.21 -9.20
N GLU A 39 18.88 -10.78 -10.40
CA GLU A 39 18.64 -10.11 -11.68
C GLU A 39 17.16 -9.76 -11.92
N SER A 40 16.25 -10.41 -11.21
CA SER A 40 14.83 -10.19 -11.40
C SER A 40 14.38 -8.90 -10.70
N MET A 41 13.65 -8.07 -11.42
CA MET A 41 12.91 -6.96 -10.83
C MET A 41 11.72 -7.47 -10.00
N LEU A 42 11.33 -6.74 -8.96
CA LEU A 42 10.20 -7.08 -8.11
C LEU A 42 9.26 -5.88 -7.99
N THR A 43 7.97 -6.10 -8.20
CA THR A 43 6.92 -5.12 -7.96
C THR A 43 5.66 -5.79 -7.41
N ALA A 44 4.64 -4.99 -7.07
CA ALA A 44 3.35 -5.52 -6.64
C ALA A 44 2.20 -4.92 -7.42
N PHE A 45 1.06 -5.63 -7.41
CA PHE A 45 -0.16 -5.11 -8.01
C PHE A 45 -0.57 -3.76 -7.44
N SER A 46 -0.45 -3.54 -6.14
CA SER A 46 -0.78 -2.27 -5.49
C SER A 46 0.11 -1.11 -5.97
N VAL A 47 1.40 -1.37 -6.26
CA VAL A 47 2.34 -0.38 -6.83
C VAL A 47 1.99 -0.12 -8.30
N LEU A 48 1.71 -1.16 -9.07
CA LEU A 48 1.25 -1.02 -10.46
C LEU A 48 -0.05 -0.22 -10.55
N PHE A 49 -1.03 -0.48 -9.67
CA PHE A 49 -2.25 0.31 -9.62
C PHE A 49 -2.01 1.74 -9.15
N ALA A 50 -1.08 1.97 -8.23
CA ALA A 50 -0.67 3.32 -7.83
C ALA A 50 -0.12 4.13 -9.00
N ALA A 51 0.71 3.51 -9.84
CA ALA A 51 1.25 4.14 -11.05
C ALA A 51 0.16 4.32 -12.13
N TYR A 52 -0.67 3.31 -12.37
CA TYR A 52 -1.64 3.31 -13.45
C TYR A 52 -2.87 4.17 -13.16
N LYS A 53 -3.45 4.08 -11.96
CA LYS A 53 -4.69 4.77 -11.58
C LYS A 53 -4.46 6.01 -10.71
N GLY A 54 -3.34 6.07 -9.99
CA GLY A 54 -3.04 7.12 -9.02
C GLY A 54 -1.91 8.04 -9.47
N ASP A 55 -1.14 8.46 -8.47
CA ASP A 55 0.07 9.27 -8.59
C ASP A 55 1.15 8.62 -7.69
N LEU A 56 1.93 7.69 -8.26
CA LEU A 56 2.92 6.93 -7.50
C LEU A 56 3.98 7.82 -6.84
N PRO A 57 4.56 8.84 -7.51
CA PRO A 57 5.49 9.75 -6.86
C PRO A 57 4.89 10.44 -5.63
N TYR A 58 3.64 10.89 -5.71
CA TYR A 58 2.94 11.51 -4.59
C TYR A 58 2.70 10.53 -3.43
N TYR A 59 2.36 9.28 -3.73
CA TYR A 59 2.18 8.25 -2.70
C TYR A 59 3.51 7.88 -2.02
N VAL A 60 4.61 7.84 -2.76
CA VAL A 60 5.94 7.57 -2.19
C VAL A 60 6.37 8.73 -1.29
N GLU A 61 6.15 9.97 -1.70
CA GLU A 61 6.42 11.14 -0.87
C GLU A 61 5.55 11.15 0.39
N GLY A 62 4.24 10.91 0.23
CA GLY A 62 3.31 10.83 1.35
C GLY A 62 3.65 9.71 2.36
N ALA A 63 4.28 8.62 1.91
CA ALA A 63 4.71 7.54 2.79
C ALA A 63 5.81 7.96 3.78
N LYS A 64 6.58 9.02 3.50
CA LYS A 64 7.56 9.55 4.45
C LYS A 64 6.92 10.05 5.74
N MET A 65 5.65 10.46 5.69
CA MET A 65 4.91 10.86 6.88
C MET A 65 4.79 9.72 7.90
N LEU A 66 4.84 8.45 7.46
CA LEU A 66 4.85 7.29 8.35
C LEU A 66 5.98 7.32 9.38
N ASP A 67 7.11 7.98 9.05
CA ASP A 67 8.26 8.11 9.95
C ASP A 67 8.07 9.17 11.03
N SER A 68 7.16 10.12 10.80
CA SER A 68 6.86 11.25 11.69
C SER A 68 5.59 11.05 12.53
N LEU A 69 4.85 9.95 12.31
CA LEU A 69 3.65 9.66 13.11
C LEU A 69 4.01 9.42 14.56
N THR A 70 3.16 9.94 15.45
CA THR A 70 3.27 9.84 16.90
C THR A 70 2.04 9.20 17.51
N ASN A 71 2.05 9.03 18.83
CA ASN A 71 0.91 8.52 19.59
C ASN A 71 -0.34 9.41 19.53
N GLU A 72 -0.18 10.66 19.13
CA GLU A 72 -1.28 11.65 19.00
C GLU A 72 -1.77 11.81 17.57
N SER A 73 -1.12 11.14 16.61
CA SER A 73 -1.45 11.26 15.19
C SER A 73 -2.79 10.61 14.83
N HIS A 74 -3.44 11.19 13.82
CA HIS A 74 -4.72 10.74 13.28
C HIS A 74 -4.59 10.35 11.82
N VAL A 75 -4.89 9.10 11.49
CA VAL A 75 -4.72 8.53 10.16
C VAL A 75 -6.06 8.10 9.58
N LEU A 76 -6.34 8.50 8.35
CA LEU A 76 -7.49 8.04 7.60
C LEU A 76 -7.11 6.87 6.70
N ILE A 77 -7.76 5.72 6.86
CA ILE A 77 -7.71 4.61 5.91
C ILE A 77 -8.93 4.68 4.99
N ALA A 78 -8.70 4.88 3.70
CA ALA A 78 -9.74 5.07 2.71
C ALA A 78 -9.86 3.86 1.79
N GLU A 79 -10.81 2.99 2.09
CA GLU A 79 -11.14 1.83 1.26
C GLU A 79 -12.02 2.25 0.07
N CYS A 80 -11.84 1.59 -1.06
CA CYS A 80 -12.69 1.78 -2.23
C CYS A 80 -13.77 0.70 -2.37
N CYS A 81 -13.62 -0.39 -1.65
CA CYS A 81 -14.54 -1.53 -1.69
C CYS A 81 -15.49 -1.51 -0.49
N SER A 82 -16.70 -1.98 -0.71
CA SER A 82 -17.70 -2.18 0.35
C SER A 82 -17.94 -3.66 0.65
N HIS A 83 -17.05 -4.55 0.22
CA HIS A 83 -17.18 -5.98 0.50
C HIS A 83 -16.86 -6.31 1.96
N ALA A 84 -17.41 -7.41 2.44
CA ALA A 84 -17.17 -7.84 3.82
C ALA A 84 -15.67 -8.10 4.06
N PRO A 85 -15.10 -7.56 5.15
CA PRO A 85 -13.70 -7.74 5.46
C PRO A 85 -13.38 -9.19 5.82
N LEU A 86 -12.21 -9.66 5.38
CA LEU A 86 -11.66 -10.94 5.82
C LEU A 86 -11.09 -10.82 7.24
N ARG A 87 -10.89 -11.96 7.94
CA ARG A 87 -10.34 -11.97 9.32
C ARG A 87 -8.98 -11.28 9.46
N GLU A 88 -8.17 -11.28 8.40
CA GLU A 88 -6.86 -10.60 8.34
C GLU A 88 -6.89 -9.48 7.31
N ASP A 89 -7.90 -8.63 7.36
CA ASP A 89 -8.07 -7.51 6.46
C ASP A 89 -6.87 -6.54 6.55
N ILE A 90 -6.32 -6.20 5.37
CA ILE A 90 -5.12 -5.35 5.28
C ILE A 90 -5.38 -3.97 5.88
N GLY A 91 -6.50 -3.34 5.51
CA GLY A 91 -6.83 -1.99 5.91
C GLY A 91 -7.35 -1.89 7.34
N ARG A 92 -8.11 -2.89 7.78
CA ARG A 92 -8.81 -2.84 9.07
C ARG A 92 -8.03 -3.46 10.22
N VAL A 93 -7.08 -4.35 9.92
CA VAL A 93 -6.33 -5.09 10.95
C VAL A 93 -4.83 -4.89 10.81
N ARG A 94 -4.27 -5.20 9.64
CA ARG A 94 -2.82 -5.27 9.47
C ARG A 94 -2.16 -3.89 9.49
N ILE A 95 -2.64 -2.94 8.68
CA ILE A 95 -2.06 -1.59 8.64
C ILE A 95 -2.23 -0.88 9.98
N PRO A 96 -3.41 -0.82 10.63
CA PRO A 96 -3.56 -0.22 11.95
C PRO A 96 -2.59 -0.81 12.99
N ARG A 97 -2.42 -2.14 13.01
CA ARG A 97 -1.46 -2.80 13.92
C ARG A 97 -0.01 -2.36 13.64
N MET A 98 0.38 -2.24 12.36
CA MET A 98 1.73 -1.79 11.99
C MET A 98 1.95 -0.32 12.38
N LEU A 99 0.96 0.54 12.19
CA LEU A 99 1.01 1.96 12.56
C LEU A 99 1.15 2.13 14.07
N LYS A 100 0.30 1.46 14.86
CA LYS A 100 0.35 1.50 16.32
C LYS A 100 1.66 0.96 16.87
N LYS A 101 2.16 -0.13 16.31
CA LYS A 101 3.48 -0.67 16.71
C LYS A 101 4.61 0.34 16.51
N ARG A 102 4.51 1.23 15.51
CA ARG A 102 5.53 2.23 15.19
C ARG A 102 5.35 3.53 15.97
N ALA A 103 4.14 4.07 15.99
CA ALA A 103 3.83 5.40 16.50
C ALA A 103 3.30 5.41 17.95
N GLY A 104 2.79 4.27 18.42
CA GLY A 104 2.20 4.12 19.76
C GLY A 104 0.71 3.76 19.71
N GLU A 105 0.21 3.18 20.80
CA GLU A 105 -1.18 2.68 20.90
C GLU A 105 -2.25 3.78 20.88
N GLY A 106 -1.89 5.02 21.21
CA GLY A 106 -2.80 6.17 21.18
C GLY A 106 -3.10 6.71 19.80
N LEU A 107 -2.31 6.30 18.77
CA LEU A 107 -2.57 6.68 17.38
C LEU A 107 -4.00 6.30 16.98
N THR A 108 -4.74 7.27 16.46
CA THR A 108 -6.13 7.11 16.02
C THR A 108 -6.18 6.76 14.55
N VAL A 109 -7.05 5.80 14.21
CA VAL A 109 -7.26 5.37 12.81
C VAL A 109 -8.74 5.36 12.52
N ASP A 110 -9.17 6.21 11.58
CA ASP A 110 -10.51 6.17 11.00
C ASP A 110 -10.51 5.36 9.71
N ILE A 111 -11.60 4.66 9.46
CA ILE A 111 -11.75 3.83 8.26
C ILE A 111 -13.04 4.21 7.55
N VAL A 112 -12.92 4.63 6.30
CA VAL A 112 -14.05 4.92 5.42
C VAL A 112 -14.08 3.99 4.22
N SER A 113 -15.25 3.71 3.69
CA SER A 113 -15.43 2.74 2.60
C SER A 113 -16.25 3.32 1.45
N GLY A 114 -16.03 2.80 0.25
CA GLY A 114 -16.81 3.19 -0.92
C GLY A 114 -16.68 4.67 -1.26
N THR A 115 -17.77 5.40 -1.25
CA THR A 115 -17.84 6.84 -1.58
C THR A 115 -17.69 7.77 -0.38
N ASP A 116 -17.59 7.23 0.83
CA ASP A 116 -17.59 7.98 2.09
C ASP A 116 -16.25 8.68 2.39
N PHE A 117 -15.56 9.10 1.35
CA PHE A 117 -14.30 9.85 1.50
C PHE A 117 -14.61 11.29 1.94
N PRO A 118 -14.08 11.75 3.10
CA PRO A 118 -14.43 13.05 3.66
C PRO A 118 -14.12 14.21 2.72
N GLU A 119 -14.92 15.28 2.81
CA GLU A 119 -14.64 16.53 2.09
C GLU A 119 -13.54 17.32 2.78
N ASP A 120 -13.55 17.35 4.11
CA ASP A 120 -12.50 17.93 4.94
C ASP A 120 -11.55 16.86 5.43
N LEU A 121 -10.28 17.06 5.22
CA LEU A 121 -9.19 16.17 5.62
C LEU A 121 -8.27 16.82 6.66
N SER A 122 -8.58 18.03 7.14
CA SER A 122 -7.69 18.84 7.99
C SER A 122 -7.36 18.17 9.33
N ASP A 123 -8.20 17.27 9.81
CA ASP A 123 -7.98 16.52 11.05
C ASP A 123 -7.04 15.34 10.91
N TYR A 124 -6.58 15.03 9.68
CA TYR A 124 -5.74 13.87 9.42
C TYR A 124 -4.29 14.24 9.08
N ASP A 125 -3.36 13.58 9.74
CA ASP A 125 -1.92 13.70 9.44
C ASP A 125 -1.53 12.91 8.18
N LEU A 126 -2.26 11.85 7.87
CA LEU A 126 -1.99 10.98 6.74
C LEU A 126 -3.26 10.29 6.23
N VAL A 127 -3.41 10.22 4.91
CA VAL A 127 -4.42 9.38 4.26
C VAL A 127 -3.75 8.15 3.63
N ILE A 128 -4.26 6.97 3.95
CA ILE A 128 -3.80 5.70 3.36
C ILE A 128 -4.92 5.08 2.52
N GLN A 129 -4.80 5.13 1.20
CA GLN A 129 -5.79 4.59 0.28
C GLN A 129 -5.52 3.12 -0.03
N CYS A 130 -6.56 2.32 -0.18
CA CYS A 130 -6.43 0.96 -0.71
C CYS A 130 -5.99 0.95 -2.18
N GLY A 131 -5.75 -0.24 -2.76
CA GLY A 131 -5.35 -0.39 -4.16
C GLY A 131 -6.37 0.09 -5.21
N ALA A 132 -7.57 0.48 -4.78
CA ALA A 132 -8.64 1.03 -5.62
C ALA A 132 -8.97 0.17 -6.85
N CYS A 133 -8.91 -1.16 -6.73
CA CYS A 133 -9.14 -2.09 -7.84
C CYS A 133 -10.54 -1.92 -8.48
N MET A 134 -11.56 -1.58 -7.67
CA MET A 134 -12.96 -1.43 -8.11
C MET A 134 -13.32 -0.04 -8.62
N PHE A 135 -12.45 0.97 -8.42
CA PHE A 135 -12.71 2.33 -8.86
C PHE A 135 -11.91 2.70 -10.12
N ASN A 136 -12.48 3.58 -10.93
CA ASN A 136 -11.79 4.10 -12.11
C ASN A 136 -10.73 5.15 -11.72
N ARG A 137 -9.84 5.46 -12.66
CA ARG A 137 -8.74 6.40 -12.46
C ARG A 137 -9.23 7.81 -12.07
N LYS A 138 -10.31 8.30 -12.70
CA LYS A 138 -10.87 9.63 -12.43
C LYS A 138 -11.24 9.79 -10.94
N TYR A 139 -11.89 8.78 -10.39
CA TYR A 139 -12.28 8.80 -8.97
C TYR A 139 -11.06 8.76 -8.03
N VAL A 140 -10.07 7.93 -8.33
CA VAL A 140 -8.82 7.89 -7.55
C VAL A 140 -8.12 9.24 -7.57
N LEU A 141 -7.99 9.86 -8.75
CA LEU A 141 -7.37 11.18 -8.89
C LEU A 141 -8.16 12.26 -8.15
N SER A 142 -9.50 12.21 -8.11
CA SER A 142 -10.29 13.19 -7.35
C SER A 142 -10.01 13.16 -5.84
N ARG A 143 -9.72 11.99 -5.27
CA ARG A 143 -9.28 11.86 -3.87
C ARG A 143 -7.88 12.44 -3.68
N ILE A 144 -6.96 12.13 -4.59
CA ILE A 144 -5.59 12.68 -4.57
C ILE A 144 -5.63 14.21 -4.67
N ASP A 145 -6.42 14.75 -5.59
CA ASP A 145 -6.54 16.20 -5.78
C ASP A 145 -7.11 16.88 -4.52
N ARG A 146 -8.05 16.23 -3.84
CA ARG A 146 -8.59 16.73 -2.57
C ARG A 146 -7.52 16.76 -1.48
N ALA A 147 -6.74 15.69 -1.32
CA ALA A 147 -5.64 15.64 -0.36
C ALA A 147 -4.56 16.69 -0.69
N LYS A 148 -4.17 16.83 -1.96
CA LYS A 148 -3.21 17.84 -2.42
C LYS A 148 -3.69 19.27 -2.13
N LYS A 149 -4.95 19.60 -2.41
CA LYS A 149 -5.51 20.93 -2.15
C LYS A 149 -5.49 21.31 -0.68
N GLN A 150 -5.64 20.34 0.20
CA GLN A 150 -5.63 20.53 1.65
C GLN A 150 -4.24 20.28 2.27
N GLN A 151 -3.24 19.98 1.46
CA GLN A 151 -1.87 19.70 1.89
C GLN A 151 -1.75 18.52 2.87
N VAL A 152 -2.70 17.58 2.82
CA VAL A 152 -2.66 16.36 3.63
C VAL A 152 -1.88 15.27 2.87
N PRO A 153 -0.81 14.72 3.45
CA PRO A 153 -0.04 13.64 2.83
C PRO A 153 -0.92 12.42 2.53
N MET A 154 -0.70 11.78 1.39
CA MET A 154 -1.46 10.61 1.02
C MET A 154 -0.56 9.52 0.45
N THR A 155 -0.79 8.29 0.84
CA THR A 155 -0.12 7.10 0.33
C THR A 155 -1.12 5.98 0.04
N ASN A 156 -0.66 4.79 -0.36
CA ASN A 156 -1.53 3.63 -0.54
C ASN A 156 -1.05 2.41 0.25
N TYR A 157 -1.89 1.36 0.34
CA TYR A 157 -1.59 0.14 1.10
C TYR A 157 -0.24 -0.48 0.73
N GLY A 158 0.05 -0.61 -0.55
CA GLY A 158 1.27 -1.26 -1.00
C GLY A 158 2.52 -0.47 -0.66
N VAL A 159 2.49 0.84 -0.90
CA VAL A 159 3.59 1.74 -0.56
C VAL A 159 3.77 1.82 0.96
N THR A 160 2.65 1.91 1.73
CA THR A 160 2.69 1.86 3.20
C THR A 160 3.38 0.61 3.71
N ILE A 161 2.96 -0.57 3.25
CA ILE A 161 3.54 -1.84 3.70
C ILE A 161 5.01 -1.92 3.31
N ALA A 162 5.35 -1.53 2.08
CA ALA A 162 6.72 -1.54 1.60
C ALA A 162 7.63 -0.59 2.41
N HIS A 163 7.14 0.60 2.74
CA HIS A 163 7.87 1.56 3.58
C HIS A 163 8.08 1.01 4.99
N LEU A 164 7.02 0.56 5.65
CA LEU A 164 7.08 0.04 7.02
C LEU A 164 7.89 -1.26 7.16
N THR A 165 8.07 -2.01 6.08
CA THR A 165 8.92 -3.22 6.04
C THR A 165 10.34 -2.95 5.54
N GLY A 166 10.68 -1.72 5.18
CA GLY A 166 12.03 -1.32 4.74
C GLY A 166 12.42 -1.88 3.37
N ILE A 167 11.44 -2.16 2.51
CA ILE A 167 11.68 -2.71 1.17
C ILE A 167 11.27 -1.75 0.03
N LEU A 168 10.80 -0.54 0.36
CA LEU A 168 10.31 0.41 -0.64
C LEU A 168 11.39 0.72 -1.69
N ASP A 169 12.63 0.94 -1.29
CA ASP A 169 13.77 1.21 -2.17
C ASP A 169 14.18 0.01 -3.04
N LYS A 170 13.68 -1.18 -2.72
CA LYS A 170 14.00 -2.44 -3.40
C LYS A 170 12.94 -2.84 -4.43
N ILE A 171 11.88 -2.05 -4.52
CA ILE A 171 10.78 -2.27 -5.45
C ILE A 171 11.07 -1.54 -6.75
N SER A 172 10.92 -2.25 -7.85
CA SER A 172 10.97 -1.64 -9.18
C SER A 172 9.65 -0.89 -9.43
N MET A 173 9.74 0.42 -9.53
CA MET A 173 8.63 1.35 -9.73
C MET A 173 8.62 1.91 -11.14
#